data_489f9956b70332c3bfaf914c89303258
#
_entry.id   489f9956b70332c3bfaf914c89303258
#
_cell.length_a   1.000
_cell.length_b   1.000
_cell.length_c   1.000
_cell.angle_alpha   90.00
_cell.angle_beta   90.00
_cell.angle_gamma   90.00
#
_symmetry.space_group_name_H-M   'P 1'
#
loop_
_entity.id
_entity.type
_entity.pdbx_description
1 polymer ?
#
loop_
_entity_poly.entity_id
_entity_poly.type
_entity_poly.pdbx_seq_one_letter_code
_entity_poly.pdbx_strand_id
1 'polypeptide(L)'
;MEFRILGSLEVVDDGRLVSIRRGKEQALLIFLLLHPNEVVSSDRLIDALWGERPPATASKILQNAVSHLRKELGAGRVLTKEPGYLLRIDKDELDTDRFERLAKDGRSSEALALWRGVPLVDLRDERFADDARRRFEEQRLAVLEDRIEDDLAAGRHTELVPEIEQLAGEHPLREPLQGQLMRALYGAGRQADALDAYRQARRTLSEELGLEPGPELQELERRILRHDPELSSPVRPRRRLPQTRRRFGFIGVVVGLLLVGAVIGGVVYVSRGSDTPLVVTPNSLAVVDPAQDRVVGVVPLGNTPRGVAVGRDSVWAANSGDGTVTQIDLRTLKAVQTTGLGEAATDLIELAGSVWVATGNDNSLVRMDARSGGRIDRLLLSRDRASAAYSLTAADNVIWVSSGNGLIGIDPATGAVVSRWRGHAGINDMAVMDGSLWLANSADEVVRLSARSPDRAGVTTLGVIGTGIAAGYGSVWVAAEAPYGPQMALWRLDPTTARLMQTIPFGTPRPGYPPTLAVALGGGSVWVATFDDGNLVRVNPYTGTVLKTIHLGGHPSGVAFGANRVWVTVS
;
A
#
# COMPACT_ATOMS: atom_id res chain seq x y z
N MET A 1 -14.14 34.30 0.16
CA MET A 1 -12.95 34.18 1.04
C MET A 1 -12.07 33.06 0.51
N GLU A 2 -10.73 33.22 0.50
CA GLU A 2 -9.79 32.20 0.08
C GLU A 2 -8.90 31.82 1.25
N PHE A 3 -8.68 30.53 1.45
CA PHE A 3 -7.77 29.97 2.44
C PHE A 3 -6.59 29.32 1.71
N ARG A 4 -5.39 29.71 2.09
CA ARG A 4 -4.16 29.27 1.42
C ARG A 4 -3.22 28.69 2.45
N ILE A 5 -2.90 27.39 2.31
CA ILE A 5 -2.02 26.64 3.20
C ILE A 5 -0.87 25.91 2.47
N LEU A 6 -0.82 26.00 1.13
CA LEU A 6 0.33 25.54 0.33
C LEU A 6 1.49 26.56 0.39
N GLY A 7 1.92 26.87 1.59
CA GLY A 7 2.91 27.84 2.02
C GLY A 7 2.62 28.27 3.45
N SER A 8 2.93 29.52 3.81
CA SER A 8 2.41 30.14 5.04
C SER A 8 0.89 30.31 4.96
N LEU A 9 0.21 30.25 6.12
CA LEU A 9 -1.22 30.50 6.18
C LEU A 9 -1.54 31.93 5.71
N GLU A 10 -2.38 32.02 4.71
CA GLU A 10 -3.00 33.27 4.29
C GLU A 10 -4.51 33.07 4.19
N VAL A 11 -5.24 34.04 4.72
CA VAL A 11 -6.69 34.15 4.52
C VAL A 11 -6.95 35.46 3.75
N VAL A 12 -7.62 35.36 2.61
CA VAL A 12 -7.89 36.51 1.75
C VAL A 12 -9.41 36.68 1.61
N ASP A 13 -9.91 37.83 1.93
CA ASP A 13 -11.33 38.20 1.74
C ASP A 13 -11.42 39.43 0.87
N ASP A 14 -12.13 39.32 -0.26
CA ASP A 14 -12.25 40.39 -1.27
C ASP A 14 -10.91 41.05 -1.65
N GLY A 15 -9.85 40.20 -1.80
CA GLY A 15 -8.50 40.66 -2.16
C GLY A 15 -7.69 41.28 -1.01
N ARG A 16 -8.20 41.29 0.22
CA ARG A 16 -7.52 41.79 1.40
C ARG A 16 -7.09 40.65 2.32
N LEU A 17 -5.87 40.73 2.85
CA LEU A 17 -5.39 39.78 3.85
C LEU A 17 -6.11 39.98 5.18
N VAL A 18 -6.71 38.89 5.68
CA VAL A 18 -7.30 38.84 7.01
C VAL A 18 -6.18 38.39 7.99
N SER A 19 -5.97 39.21 9.03
CA SER A 19 -4.91 38.91 10.02
C SER A 19 -5.39 37.89 11.04
N ILE A 20 -4.78 36.72 11.02
CA ILE A 20 -5.00 35.67 12.04
C ILE A 20 -3.87 35.75 13.08
N ARG A 21 -4.22 35.73 14.36
CA ARG A 21 -3.22 35.75 15.43
C ARG A 21 -2.35 34.50 15.42
N ARG A 22 -1.06 34.72 15.53
CA ARG A 22 -0.08 33.61 15.63
C ARG A 22 -0.31 32.78 16.90
N GLY A 23 0.17 31.53 16.89
CA GLY A 23 0.03 30.60 17.99
C GLY A 23 -1.21 29.73 17.89
N LYS A 24 -1.94 29.52 18.98
CA LYS A 24 -3.02 28.54 19.04
C LYS A 24 -4.23 28.85 18.17
N GLU A 25 -4.50 30.13 17.85
CA GLU A 25 -5.56 30.49 16.90
C GLU A 25 -5.20 30.08 15.47
N GLN A 26 -3.96 30.34 15.05
CA GLN A 26 -3.46 29.94 13.75
C GLN A 26 -3.41 28.42 13.62
N ALA A 27 -2.91 27.74 14.66
CA ALA A 27 -2.86 26.28 14.71
C ALA A 27 -4.27 25.65 14.65
N LEU A 28 -5.23 26.22 15.37
CA LEU A 28 -6.64 25.81 15.32
C LEU A 28 -7.23 25.96 13.92
N LEU A 29 -7.02 27.13 13.29
CA LEU A 29 -7.53 27.36 11.95
C LEU A 29 -6.93 26.38 10.94
N ILE A 30 -5.62 26.18 10.97
CA ILE A 30 -4.94 25.22 10.08
C ILE A 30 -5.46 23.81 10.32
N PHE A 31 -5.62 23.39 11.60
CA PHE A 31 -6.16 22.07 11.89
C PHE A 31 -7.57 21.86 11.31
N LEU A 32 -8.42 22.87 11.44
CA LEU A 32 -9.77 22.85 10.85
C LEU A 32 -9.76 22.90 9.31
N LEU A 33 -8.78 23.60 8.69
CA LEU A 33 -8.57 23.61 7.24
C LEU A 33 -8.07 22.27 6.69
N LEU A 34 -7.39 21.48 7.52
CA LEU A 34 -7.00 20.10 7.18
C LEU A 34 -8.18 19.11 7.27
N HIS A 35 -9.31 19.55 7.88
CA HIS A 35 -10.55 18.78 8.04
C HIS A 35 -11.76 19.63 7.63
N PRO A 36 -11.79 20.13 6.36
CA PRO A 36 -12.81 21.06 5.91
C PRO A 36 -14.19 20.40 5.91
N ASN A 37 -15.19 21.12 6.39
CA ASN A 37 -16.58 20.65 6.45
C ASN A 37 -16.82 19.40 7.33
N GLU A 38 -15.85 18.99 8.14
CA GLU A 38 -15.97 17.92 9.11
C GLU A 38 -16.17 18.46 10.53
N VAL A 39 -16.92 17.72 11.34
CA VAL A 39 -17.05 18.03 12.77
C VAL A 39 -15.84 17.46 13.50
N VAL A 40 -15.01 18.33 14.03
CA VAL A 40 -13.84 17.93 14.85
C VAL A 40 -14.21 18.10 16.32
N SER A 41 -14.08 17.03 17.11
CA SER A 41 -14.40 17.08 18.53
C SER A 41 -13.48 18.02 19.30
N SER A 42 -14.01 18.62 20.37
CA SER A 42 -13.22 19.51 21.23
C SER A 42 -11.99 18.80 21.82
N ASP A 43 -12.12 17.53 22.18
CA ASP A 43 -11.01 16.74 22.72
C ASP A 43 -9.91 16.54 21.66
N ARG A 44 -10.28 16.19 20.43
CA ARG A 44 -9.33 16.05 19.32
C ARG A 44 -8.62 17.37 18.99
N LEU A 45 -9.31 18.50 19.11
CA LEU A 45 -8.70 19.82 18.95
C LEU A 45 -7.72 20.13 20.08
N ILE A 46 -8.06 19.78 21.31
CA ILE A 46 -7.19 19.97 22.46
C ILE A 46 -5.94 19.09 22.31
N ASP A 47 -6.09 17.83 21.95
CA ASP A 47 -4.97 16.92 21.72
C ASP A 47 -4.05 17.42 20.60
N ALA A 48 -4.61 17.89 19.49
CA ALA A 48 -3.83 18.42 18.38
C ALA A 48 -3.03 19.68 18.77
N LEU A 49 -3.61 20.56 19.59
CA LEU A 49 -3.01 21.83 19.95
C LEU A 49 -2.04 21.75 21.14
N TRP A 50 -2.18 20.80 22.06
CA TRP A 50 -1.35 20.71 23.28
C TRP A 50 -0.70 19.36 23.50
N GLY A 51 -1.07 18.34 22.71
CA GLY A 51 -0.57 16.97 22.89
C GLY A 51 -0.96 16.37 24.24
N GLU A 52 -0.06 15.56 24.80
CA GLU A 52 -0.31 14.79 26.03
C GLU A 52 -0.43 15.66 27.33
N ARG A 53 -0.13 16.95 27.27
CA ARG A 53 -0.11 17.84 28.45
C ARG A 53 -0.94 19.10 28.25
N PRO A 54 -2.23 18.99 28.06
CA PRO A 54 -3.10 20.16 27.95
C PRO A 54 -3.15 20.92 29.30
N PRO A 55 -3.10 22.25 29.30
CA PRO A 55 -3.32 23.02 30.50
C PRO A 55 -4.76 22.85 31.02
N ALA A 56 -4.98 22.97 32.31
CA ALA A 56 -6.33 22.88 32.91
C ALA A 56 -7.34 23.87 32.28
N THR A 57 -6.85 24.91 31.63
CA THR A 57 -7.65 25.94 30.95
C THR A 57 -7.79 25.69 29.44
N ALA A 58 -7.35 24.55 28.91
CA ALA A 58 -7.33 24.27 27.46
C ALA A 58 -8.68 24.49 26.78
N SER A 59 -9.77 23.98 27.37
CA SER A 59 -11.13 24.16 26.85
C SER A 59 -11.54 25.64 26.77
N LYS A 60 -11.16 26.45 27.75
CA LYS A 60 -11.47 27.89 27.75
C LYS A 60 -10.63 28.63 26.69
N ILE A 61 -9.36 28.24 26.52
CA ILE A 61 -8.49 28.81 25.49
C ILE A 61 -9.02 28.45 24.11
N LEU A 62 -9.45 27.20 23.89
CA LEU A 62 -10.07 26.76 22.63
C LEU A 62 -11.34 27.58 22.32
N GLN A 63 -12.25 27.76 23.30
CA GLN A 63 -13.46 28.57 23.12
C GLN A 63 -13.13 30.02 22.77
N ASN A 64 -12.12 30.62 23.40
CA ASN A 64 -11.65 31.96 23.08
C ASN A 64 -11.08 32.04 21.65
N ALA A 65 -10.26 31.07 21.24
CA ALA A 65 -9.72 30.99 19.90
C ALA A 65 -10.84 30.88 18.85
N VAL A 66 -11.83 30.02 19.07
CA VAL A 66 -13.02 29.93 18.20
C VAL A 66 -13.78 31.25 18.14
N SER A 67 -13.95 31.94 19.27
CA SER A 67 -14.64 33.25 19.32
C SER A 67 -13.89 34.30 18.48
N HIS A 68 -12.56 34.33 18.57
CA HIS A 68 -11.73 35.24 17.75
C HIS A 68 -11.80 34.87 16.27
N LEU A 69 -11.67 33.57 15.91
CA LEU A 69 -11.80 33.15 14.52
C LEU A 69 -13.18 33.54 13.93
N ARG A 70 -14.26 33.43 14.70
CA ARG A 70 -15.59 33.89 14.28
C ARG A 70 -15.65 35.38 14.02
N LYS A 71 -14.92 36.18 14.77
CA LYS A 71 -14.85 37.63 14.59
C LYS A 71 -14.11 37.97 13.30
N GLU A 72 -13.00 37.31 13.02
CA GLU A 72 -12.16 37.59 11.86
C GLU A 72 -12.72 36.99 10.55
N LEU A 73 -13.28 35.76 10.61
CA LEU A 73 -13.76 35.02 9.43
C LEU A 73 -15.26 35.17 9.17
N GLY A 74 -16.00 35.77 10.14
CA GLY A 74 -17.45 35.83 10.12
C GLY A 74 -18.12 34.71 10.90
N ALA A 75 -19.22 35.00 11.59
CA ALA A 75 -19.91 34.12 12.50
C ALA A 75 -20.44 32.79 11.86
N GLY A 76 -20.64 32.82 10.53
CA GLY A 76 -21.13 31.64 9.78
C GLY A 76 -20.07 30.66 9.34
N ARG A 77 -18.76 30.93 9.53
CA ARG A 77 -17.67 30.07 9.06
C ARG A 77 -17.30 28.98 10.06
N VAL A 78 -17.14 29.33 11.33
CA VAL A 78 -16.83 28.35 12.39
C VAL A 78 -18.10 28.03 13.16
N LEU A 79 -18.67 26.86 12.92
CA LEU A 79 -19.93 26.41 13.52
C LEU A 79 -19.65 25.54 14.75
N THR A 80 -20.45 25.71 15.81
CA THR A 80 -20.49 24.74 16.91
C THR A 80 -21.43 23.61 16.53
N LYS A 81 -20.92 22.40 16.52
CA LYS A 81 -21.69 21.16 16.34
C LYS A 81 -21.15 20.12 17.31
N GLU A 82 -22.02 19.59 18.14
CA GLU A 82 -21.57 18.52 19.06
C GLU A 82 -20.98 17.33 18.30
N PRO A 83 -19.79 16.81 18.76
CA PRO A 83 -19.10 17.13 20.01
C PRO A 83 -18.02 18.24 19.90
N GLY A 84 -18.05 19.12 18.90
CA GLY A 84 -17.00 20.13 18.73
C GLY A 84 -17.31 21.26 17.75
N TYR A 85 -16.42 21.46 16.77
CA TYR A 85 -16.47 22.56 15.83
C TYR A 85 -16.29 22.08 14.40
N LEU A 86 -16.87 22.83 13.45
CA LEU A 86 -16.77 22.62 12.02
C LEU A 86 -16.41 23.94 11.35
N LEU A 87 -15.38 23.93 10.49
CA LEU A 87 -15.08 25.04 9.61
C LEU A 87 -15.77 24.82 8.26
N ARG A 88 -16.67 25.72 7.91
CA ARG A 88 -17.38 25.69 6.64
C ARG A 88 -16.51 26.31 5.55
N ILE A 89 -16.16 25.52 4.55
CA ILE A 89 -15.41 25.90 3.37
C ILE A 89 -16.29 25.64 2.15
N ASP A 90 -16.46 26.63 1.31
CA ASP A 90 -17.17 26.48 0.05
C ASP A 90 -16.20 25.97 -1.04
N LYS A 91 -16.78 25.48 -2.13
CA LYS A 91 -15.98 24.93 -3.24
C LYS A 91 -14.99 25.97 -3.76
N ASP A 92 -13.74 25.53 -3.95
CA ASP A 92 -12.64 26.35 -4.48
C ASP A 92 -12.11 27.46 -3.54
N GLU A 93 -12.57 27.53 -2.31
CA GLU A 93 -12.03 28.48 -1.32
C GLU A 93 -10.70 28.03 -0.71
N LEU A 94 -10.40 26.72 -0.73
CA LEU A 94 -9.16 26.17 -0.20
C LEU A 94 -8.18 25.85 -1.33
N ASP A 95 -6.93 26.28 -1.19
CA ASP A 95 -5.90 26.09 -2.23
C ASP A 95 -5.51 24.62 -2.43
N THR A 96 -5.59 23.77 -1.41
CA THR A 96 -5.37 22.32 -1.54
C THR A 96 -6.43 21.65 -2.41
N ASP A 97 -7.71 22.02 -2.26
CA ASP A 97 -8.78 21.46 -3.09
C ASP A 97 -8.63 21.90 -4.56
N ARG A 98 -8.22 23.15 -4.75
CA ARG A 98 -7.90 23.68 -6.10
C ARG A 98 -6.71 22.96 -6.71
N PHE A 99 -5.67 22.71 -5.92
CA PHE A 99 -4.49 21.96 -6.34
C PHE A 99 -4.86 20.55 -6.79
N GLU A 100 -5.59 19.80 -5.96
CA GLU A 100 -6.00 18.43 -6.29
C GLU A 100 -6.88 18.35 -7.55
N ARG A 101 -7.78 19.32 -7.71
CA ARG A 101 -8.62 19.39 -8.89
C ARG A 101 -7.81 19.68 -10.16
N LEU A 102 -6.93 20.68 -10.12
CA LEU A 102 -6.07 21.05 -11.25
C LEU A 102 -5.15 19.88 -11.63
N ALA A 103 -4.61 19.18 -10.64
CA ALA A 103 -3.81 17.97 -10.87
C ALA A 103 -4.63 16.87 -11.57
N LYS A 104 -5.84 16.58 -11.11
CA LYS A 104 -6.76 15.62 -11.75
C LYS A 104 -7.14 16.00 -13.19
N ASP A 105 -7.26 17.29 -13.45
CA ASP A 105 -7.57 17.82 -14.77
C ASP A 105 -6.36 17.83 -15.73
N GLY A 106 -5.16 17.37 -15.28
CA GLY A 106 -3.92 17.38 -16.04
C GLY A 106 -3.34 18.79 -16.24
N ARG A 107 -3.71 19.75 -15.40
CA ARG A 107 -3.22 21.14 -15.43
C ARG A 107 -2.08 21.32 -14.43
N SER A 108 -1.06 20.47 -14.55
CA SER A 108 0.04 20.33 -13.58
C SER A 108 0.75 21.67 -13.31
N SER A 109 1.04 22.46 -14.36
CA SER A 109 1.70 23.77 -14.19
C SER A 109 0.86 24.75 -13.37
N GLU A 110 -0.46 24.77 -13.57
CA GLU A 110 -1.35 25.65 -12.82
C GLU A 110 -1.55 25.17 -11.38
N ALA A 111 -1.57 23.84 -11.17
CA ALA A 111 -1.59 23.26 -9.84
C ALA A 111 -0.33 23.67 -9.05
N LEU A 112 0.83 23.53 -9.65
CA LEU A 112 2.12 23.89 -9.03
C LEU A 112 2.25 25.39 -8.75
N ALA A 113 1.60 26.26 -9.54
CA ALA A 113 1.59 27.70 -9.32
C ALA A 113 0.84 28.13 -8.04
N LEU A 114 0.05 27.25 -7.43
CA LEU A 114 -0.59 27.50 -6.13
C LEU A 114 0.37 27.41 -4.95
N TRP A 115 1.54 26.81 -5.16
CA TRP A 115 2.57 26.64 -4.12
C TRP A 115 3.37 27.93 -3.93
N ARG A 116 3.43 28.38 -2.69
CA ARG A 116 4.08 29.65 -2.29
C ARG A 116 5.30 29.42 -1.40
N GLY A 117 5.69 28.15 -1.19
CA GLY A 117 6.82 27.76 -0.36
C GLY A 117 6.56 26.45 0.39
N VAL A 118 7.27 26.23 1.48
CA VAL A 118 7.06 25.07 2.35
C VAL A 118 5.67 25.14 2.97
N PRO A 119 4.81 24.13 2.77
CA PRO A 119 3.46 24.16 3.31
C PRO A 119 3.47 24.18 4.83
N LEU A 120 2.51 24.90 5.42
CA LEU A 120 2.33 24.99 6.87
C LEU A 120 3.60 25.42 7.62
N VAL A 121 4.45 26.24 7.01
CA VAL A 121 5.73 26.68 7.60
C VAL A 121 5.56 27.40 8.95
N ASP A 122 4.37 27.96 9.20
CA ASP A 122 4.02 28.66 10.44
C ASP A 122 3.88 27.73 11.66
N LEU A 123 3.76 26.42 11.44
CA LEU A 123 3.54 25.41 12.48
C LEU A 123 4.69 24.39 12.55
N ARG A 124 5.93 24.87 12.81
CA ARG A 124 7.10 24.00 12.83
C ARG A 124 7.11 22.98 13.97
N ASP A 125 6.48 23.31 15.09
CA ASP A 125 6.54 22.51 16.32
C ASP A 125 5.27 21.68 16.60
N GLU A 126 4.28 21.72 15.69
CA GLU A 126 3.02 21.01 15.87
C GLU A 126 3.01 19.68 15.09
N ARG A 127 2.98 18.55 15.78
CA ARG A 127 3.07 17.18 15.19
C ARG A 127 2.06 16.93 14.06
N PHE A 128 0.82 17.42 14.20
CA PHE A 128 -0.20 17.24 13.16
C PHE A 128 0.15 17.95 11.85
N ALA A 129 0.94 19.03 11.92
CA ALA A 129 1.38 19.75 10.73
C ALA A 129 2.47 19.00 9.96
N ASP A 130 3.29 18.18 10.63
CA ASP A 130 4.34 17.39 9.99
C ASP A 130 3.75 16.32 9.06
N ASP A 131 2.70 15.65 9.48
CA ASP A 131 2.03 14.64 8.67
C ASP A 131 1.35 15.27 7.45
N ALA A 132 0.69 16.41 7.66
CA ALA A 132 0.06 17.16 6.57
C ALA A 132 1.11 17.69 5.58
N ARG A 133 2.25 18.17 6.08
CA ARG A 133 3.36 18.68 5.27
C ARG A 133 3.95 17.57 4.39
N ARG A 134 4.25 16.40 4.96
CA ARG A 134 4.73 15.23 4.18
C ARG A 134 3.74 14.84 3.08
N ARG A 135 2.44 14.79 3.40
CA ARG A 135 1.40 14.47 2.41
C ARG A 135 1.36 15.49 1.27
N PHE A 136 1.43 16.79 1.59
CA PHE A 136 1.44 17.83 0.57
C PHE A 136 2.69 17.77 -0.31
N GLU A 137 3.88 17.58 0.29
CA GLU A 137 5.13 17.43 -0.48
C GLU A 137 5.10 16.22 -1.42
N GLU A 138 4.55 15.07 -0.99
CA GLU A 138 4.34 13.92 -1.85
C GLU A 138 3.38 14.22 -3.00
N GLN A 139 2.28 14.90 -2.74
CA GLN A 139 1.33 15.31 -3.78
C GLN A 139 1.98 16.29 -4.76
N ARG A 140 2.77 17.23 -4.26
CA ARG A 140 3.53 18.17 -5.09
C ARG A 140 4.50 17.44 -6.01
N LEU A 141 5.24 16.50 -5.45
CA LEU A 141 6.25 15.76 -6.18
C LEU A 141 5.63 14.92 -7.30
N ALA A 142 4.48 14.28 -7.03
CA ALA A 142 3.74 13.55 -8.07
C ALA A 142 3.28 14.47 -9.22
N VAL A 143 2.79 15.67 -8.92
CA VAL A 143 2.38 16.64 -9.95
C VAL A 143 3.59 17.23 -10.69
N LEU A 144 4.75 17.35 -10.04
CA LEU A 144 6.01 17.73 -10.69
C LEU A 144 6.45 16.66 -11.70
N GLU A 145 6.37 15.38 -11.34
CA GLU A 145 6.65 14.27 -12.23
C GLU A 145 5.73 14.26 -13.45
N ASP A 146 4.41 14.47 -13.25
CA ASP A 146 3.47 14.58 -14.37
C ASP A 146 3.79 15.75 -15.32
N ARG A 147 4.15 16.92 -14.76
CA ARG A 147 4.54 18.08 -15.56
C ARG A 147 5.83 17.81 -16.35
N ILE A 148 6.83 17.22 -15.69
CA ILE A 148 8.10 16.85 -16.34
C ILE A 148 7.83 15.85 -17.48
N GLU A 149 6.93 14.90 -17.27
CA GLU A 149 6.54 13.93 -18.29
C GLU A 149 5.93 14.61 -19.53
N ASP A 150 5.00 15.54 -19.31
CA ASP A 150 4.39 16.33 -20.38
C ASP A 150 5.44 17.17 -21.14
N ASP A 151 6.39 17.75 -20.41
CA ASP A 151 7.47 18.57 -20.95
C ASP A 151 8.49 17.74 -21.75
N LEU A 152 8.84 16.54 -21.28
CA LEU A 152 9.66 15.58 -22.02
C LEU A 152 8.95 15.11 -23.30
N ALA A 153 7.66 14.83 -23.24
CA ALA A 153 6.86 14.47 -24.40
C ALA A 153 6.76 15.61 -25.42
N ALA A 154 6.86 16.87 -24.98
CA ALA A 154 6.95 18.05 -25.84
C ALA A 154 8.35 18.28 -26.43
N GLY A 155 9.34 17.44 -26.08
CA GLY A 155 10.71 17.50 -26.62
C GLY A 155 11.63 18.50 -25.88
N ARG A 156 11.27 19.03 -24.72
CA ARG A 156 12.07 20.01 -23.94
C ARG A 156 13.20 19.37 -23.14
N HIS A 157 13.85 18.35 -23.69
CA HIS A 157 14.83 17.53 -22.97
C HIS A 157 15.98 18.34 -22.35
N THR A 158 16.63 19.18 -23.14
CA THR A 158 17.82 19.93 -22.70
C THR A 158 17.49 20.94 -21.60
N GLU A 159 16.32 21.58 -21.68
CA GLU A 159 15.88 22.60 -20.72
C GLU A 159 15.57 22.02 -19.35
N LEU A 160 15.10 20.76 -19.33
CA LEU A 160 14.67 20.08 -18.12
C LEU A 160 15.81 19.44 -17.32
N VAL A 161 16.97 19.16 -17.96
CA VAL A 161 18.08 18.46 -17.29
C VAL A 161 18.46 19.10 -15.95
N PRO A 162 18.69 20.41 -15.80
CA PRO A 162 19.11 20.97 -14.52
C PRO A 162 18.06 20.82 -13.43
N GLU A 163 16.78 20.99 -13.77
CA GLU A 163 15.67 20.85 -12.82
C GLU A 163 15.53 19.40 -12.34
N ILE A 164 15.59 18.44 -13.28
CA ILE A 164 15.44 17.03 -12.93
C ILE A 164 16.68 16.53 -12.18
N GLU A 165 17.88 16.98 -12.52
CA GLU A 165 19.12 16.67 -11.77
C GLU A 165 19.00 17.10 -10.30
N GLN A 166 18.46 18.30 -10.05
CA GLN A 166 18.23 18.78 -8.70
C GLN A 166 17.20 17.91 -7.96
N LEU A 167 16.02 17.66 -8.56
CA LEU A 167 14.95 16.86 -7.95
C LEU A 167 15.40 15.40 -7.72
N ALA A 168 16.11 14.80 -8.64
CA ALA A 168 16.65 13.45 -8.52
C ALA A 168 17.72 13.37 -7.41
N GLY A 169 18.48 14.43 -7.20
CA GLY A 169 19.44 14.56 -6.10
C GLY A 169 18.77 14.73 -4.74
N GLU A 170 17.67 15.48 -4.67
CA GLU A 170 16.87 15.65 -3.44
C GLU A 170 16.05 14.40 -3.09
N HIS A 171 15.69 13.58 -4.10
CA HIS A 171 14.88 12.36 -3.95
C HIS A 171 15.56 11.16 -4.62
N PRO A 172 16.75 10.73 -4.16
CA PRO A 172 17.58 9.76 -4.87
C PRO A 172 16.97 8.36 -4.99
N LEU A 173 16.04 8.00 -4.10
CA LEU A 173 15.33 6.71 -4.11
C LEU A 173 14.06 6.71 -4.98
N ARG A 174 13.73 7.84 -5.59
CA ARG A 174 12.52 7.98 -6.40
C ARG A 174 12.79 7.63 -7.87
N GLU A 175 12.59 6.38 -8.22
CA GLU A 175 12.90 5.84 -9.55
C GLU A 175 12.22 6.57 -10.72
N PRO A 176 10.97 7.06 -10.64
CA PRO A 176 10.37 7.86 -11.70
C PRO A 176 11.22 9.09 -12.08
N LEU A 177 11.74 9.84 -11.09
CA LEU A 177 12.62 10.99 -11.35
C LEU A 177 13.96 10.57 -11.99
N GLN A 178 14.52 9.43 -11.55
CA GLN A 178 15.74 8.89 -12.16
C GLN A 178 15.50 8.51 -13.63
N GLY A 179 14.35 7.90 -13.93
CA GLY A 179 13.95 7.58 -15.30
C GLY A 179 13.72 8.83 -16.17
N GLN A 180 13.10 9.85 -15.60
CA GLN A 180 12.92 11.15 -16.28
C GLN A 180 14.26 11.83 -16.56
N LEU A 181 15.21 11.80 -15.61
CA LEU A 181 16.57 12.31 -15.81
C LEU A 181 17.29 11.57 -16.95
N MET A 182 17.24 10.23 -16.95
CA MET A 182 17.85 9.43 -18.02
C MET A 182 17.27 9.80 -19.39
N ARG A 183 15.95 9.98 -19.51
CA ARG A 183 15.30 10.36 -20.76
C ARG A 183 15.65 11.79 -21.19
N ALA A 184 15.71 12.73 -20.24
CA ALA A 184 16.12 14.11 -20.51
C ALA A 184 17.55 14.16 -21.05
N LEU A 185 18.50 13.49 -20.40
CA LEU A 185 19.91 13.41 -20.80
C LEU A 185 20.06 12.73 -22.18
N TYR A 186 19.37 11.61 -22.38
CA TYR A 186 19.41 10.90 -23.65
C TYR A 186 18.86 11.75 -24.80
N GLY A 187 17.68 12.37 -24.60
CA GLY A 187 17.07 13.28 -25.59
C GLY A 187 17.89 14.54 -25.86
N ALA A 188 18.73 14.98 -24.91
CA ALA A 188 19.72 16.05 -25.06
C ALA A 188 21.02 15.58 -25.76
N GLY A 189 21.10 14.31 -26.20
CA GLY A 189 22.30 13.73 -26.84
C GLY A 189 23.41 13.32 -25.85
N ARG A 190 23.15 13.36 -24.54
CA ARG A 190 24.08 13.04 -23.44
C ARG A 190 23.91 11.58 -22.97
N GLN A 191 24.08 10.62 -23.91
CA GLN A 191 23.85 9.20 -23.65
C GLN A 191 24.74 8.64 -22.54
N ALA A 192 26.00 9.03 -22.47
CA ALA A 192 26.93 8.57 -21.43
C ALA A 192 26.43 9.00 -20.05
N ASP A 193 25.98 10.24 -19.92
CA ASP A 193 25.47 10.80 -18.66
C ASP A 193 24.14 10.14 -18.25
N ALA A 194 23.29 9.78 -19.23
CA ALA A 194 22.06 9.02 -18.95
C ALA A 194 22.35 7.64 -18.34
N LEU A 195 23.37 6.94 -18.85
CA LEU A 195 23.80 5.66 -18.30
C LEU A 195 24.53 5.82 -16.96
N ASP A 196 25.22 6.95 -16.73
CA ASP A 196 25.81 7.27 -15.44
C ASP A 196 24.74 7.55 -14.39
N ALA A 197 23.68 8.25 -14.74
CA ALA A 197 22.52 8.46 -13.87
C ALA A 197 21.90 7.12 -13.43
N TYR A 198 21.72 6.16 -14.36
CA TYR A 198 21.26 4.81 -14.02
C TYR A 198 22.21 4.10 -13.04
N ARG A 199 23.52 4.12 -13.31
CA ARG A 199 24.52 3.50 -12.42
C ARG A 199 24.52 4.11 -11.03
N GLN A 200 24.31 5.42 -10.94
CA GLN A 200 24.19 6.13 -9.66
C GLN A 200 22.91 5.71 -8.91
N ALA A 201 21.76 5.74 -9.59
CA ALA A 201 20.49 5.31 -9.01
C ALA A 201 20.57 3.86 -8.50
N ARG A 202 21.15 2.95 -9.30
CA ARG A 202 21.35 1.55 -8.91
C ARG A 202 22.21 1.42 -7.68
N ARG A 203 23.32 2.17 -7.57
CA ARG A 203 24.19 2.16 -6.39
C ARG A 203 23.42 2.64 -5.17
N THR A 204 22.73 3.76 -5.26
CA THR A 204 21.97 4.32 -4.14
C THR A 204 20.87 3.36 -3.66
N LEU A 205 20.10 2.76 -4.59
CA LEU A 205 19.08 1.78 -4.25
C LEU A 205 19.68 0.53 -3.57
N SER A 206 20.84 0.07 -4.06
CA SER A 206 21.54 -1.07 -3.49
C SER A 206 22.13 -0.76 -2.10
N GLU A 207 22.76 0.41 -1.94
CA GLU A 207 23.40 0.80 -0.68
C GLU A 207 22.40 1.15 0.42
N GLU A 208 21.32 1.86 0.09
CA GLU A 208 20.36 2.33 1.09
C GLU A 208 19.21 1.34 1.34
N LEU A 209 18.78 0.60 0.31
CA LEU A 209 17.62 -0.29 0.40
C LEU A 209 17.96 -1.77 0.14
N GLY A 210 19.16 -2.08 -0.34
CA GLY A 210 19.52 -3.44 -0.77
C GLY A 210 18.74 -3.90 -2.01
N LEU A 211 18.21 -2.97 -2.80
CA LEU A 211 17.36 -3.26 -3.95
C LEU A 211 18.07 -2.98 -5.28
N GLU A 212 17.75 -3.78 -6.29
CA GLU A 212 18.05 -3.44 -7.68
C GLU A 212 16.96 -2.50 -8.22
N PRO A 213 17.31 -1.63 -9.22
CA PRO A 213 16.32 -0.77 -9.87
C PRO A 213 15.11 -1.54 -10.39
N GLY A 214 13.96 -0.92 -10.35
CA GLY A 214 12.71 -1.49 -10.86
C GLY A 214 12.77 -1.79 -12.38
N PRO A 215 11.85 -2.64 -12.85
CA PRO A 215 11.87 -3.13 -14.24
C PRO A 215 11.76 -2.01 -15.27
N GLU A 216 11.08 -0.92 -14.97
CA GLU A 216 10.92 0.23 -15.86
C GLU A 216 12.26 0.96 -16.07
N LEU A 217 13.02 1.16 -14.99
CA LEU A 217 14.32 1.82 -15.08
C LEU A 217 15.36 0.92 -15.77
N GLN A 218 15.33 -0.40 -15.52
CA GLN A 218 16.17 -1.37 -16.22
C GLN A 218 15.84 -1.47 -17.72
N GLU A 219 14.55 -1.41 -18.08
CA GLU A 219 14.14 -1.42 -19.50
C GLU A 219 14.58 -0.14 -20.19
N LEU A 220 14.48 1.00 -19.52
CA LEU A 220 14.94 2.28 -20.04
C LEU A 220 16.47 2.24 -20.32
N GLU A 221 17.29 1.68 -19.42
CA GLU A 221 18.71 1.46 -19.65
C GLU A 221 18.94 0.63 -20.91
N ARG A 222 18.24 -0.52 -21.05
CA ARG A 222 18.35 -1.40 -22.22
C ARG A 222 17.97 -0.70 -23.51
N ARG A 223 16.93 0.14 -23.51
CA ARG A 223 16.51 0.92 -24.68
C ARG A 223 17.55 1.98 -25.04
N ILE A 224 18.15 2.65 -24.07
CA ILE A 224 19.25 3.61 -24.30
C ILE A 224 20.48 2.91 -24.88
N LEU A 225 20.86 1.74 -24.38
CA LEU A 225 21.98 0.95 -24.91
C LEU A 225 21.75 0.46 -26.34
N ARG A 226 20.50 0.21 -26.74
CA ARG A 226 20.12 -0.19 -28.10
C ARG A 226 19.92 0.99 -29.05
N HIS A 227 20.15 2.22 -28.60
CA HIS A 227 19.92 3.44 -29.38
C HIS A 227 18.48 3.54 -29.90
N ASP A 228 17.49 3.23 -29.07
CA ASP A 228 16.07 3.23 -29.45
C ASP A 228 15.64 4.65 -29.91
N PRO A 229 15.30 4.83 -31.19
CA PRO A 229 14.96 6.14 -31.73
C PRO A 229 13.66 6.72 -31.17
N GLU A 230 12.79 5.89 -30.61
CA GLU A 230 11.54 6.36 -30.01
C GLU A 230 11.77 7.18 -28.74
N LEU A 231 12.90 6.97 -28.05
CA LEU A 231 13.25 7.75 -26.85
C LEU A 231 13.62 9.20 -27.16
N SER A 232 14.07 9.49 -28.38
CA SER A 232 14.48 10.84 -28.81
C SER A 232 13.41 11.55 -29.64
N SER A 233 12.35 10.85 -30.01
CA SER A 233 11.30 11.42 -30.85
C SER A 233 10.24 12.10 -29.99
N PRO A 234 9.86 13.36 -30.27
CA PRO A 234 8.77 14.00 -29.60
C PRO A 234 7.48 13.19 -29.85
N VAL A 235 6.92 12.64 -28.81
CA VAL A 235 5.62 11.98 -28.88
C VAL A 235 4.59 13.05 -29.19
N ARG A 236 4.01 13.02 -30.41
CA ARG A 236 2.91 13.93 -30.76
C ARG A 236 1.82 13.78 -29.68
N PRO A 237 1.43 14.83 -28.97
CA PRO A 237 0.44 14.73 -27.94
C PRO A 237 -0.85 14.16 -28.56
N ARG A 238 -1.27 13.00 -28.11
CA ARG A 238 -2.61 12.50 -28.43
C ARG A 238 -3.59 13.49 -27.81
N ARG A 239 -4.12 14.40 -28.63
CA ARG A 239 -5.22 15.30 -28.28
C ARG A 239 -6.29 14.45 -27.62
N ARG A 240 -6.44 14.56 -26.33
CA ARG A 240 -7.66 14.08 -25.62
C ARG A 240 -8.81 14.90 -26.18
N LEU A 241 -9.54 14.29 -27.11
CA LEU A 241 -10.80 14.86 -27.61
C LEU A 241 -11.79 14.93 -26.44
N PRO A 242 -12.47 16.04 -26.24
CA PRO A 242 -13.54 16.13 -25.26
C PRO A 242 -14.63 15.13 -25.68
N GLN A 243 -15.05 14.28 -24.75
CA GLN A 243 -16.19 13.38 -24.96
C GLN A 243 -17.47 14.21 -25.08
N THR A 244 -17.80 14.60 -26.29
CA THR A 244 -19.16 15.06 -26.61
C THR A 244 -20.06 13.84 -26.69
N ARG A 245 -21.01 13.77 -25.77
CA ARG A 245 -22.17 12.87 -25.86
C ARG A 245 -22.84 13.03 -27.21
N ARG A 246 -22.75 12.07 -28.09
CA ARG A 246 -23.64 11.91 -29.23
C ARG A 246 -24.50 10.65 -29.04
N ARG A 247 -25.77 10.88 -28.81
CA ARG A 247 -26.87 9.93 -29.05
C ARG A 247 -27.04 9.79 -30.55
N PHE A 248 -27.12 8.55 -31.02
CA PHE A 248 -27.82 8.05 -32.22
C PHE A 248 -27.52 6.55 -32.25
N GLY A 249 -28.41 5.58 -32.30
CA GLY A 249 -29.58 5.47 -33.13
C GLY A 249 -29.44 4.12 -33.82
N PHE A 250 -30.33 3.24 -33.54
CA PHE A 250 -30.64 1.90 -34.01
C PHE A 250 -30.34 1.54 -35.49
N ILE A 251 -30.25 0.20 -35.69
CA ILE A 251 -30.47 -0.65 -36.90
C ILE A 251 -29.16 -1.34 -37.33
N GLY A 252 -28.95 -2.65 -37.29
CA GLY A 252 -29.78 -3.81 -37.54
C GLY A 252 -28.96 -4.87 -38.29
N VAL A 253 -29.34 -6.11 -38.12
CA VAL A 253 -29.12 -7.31 -39.00
C VAL A 253 -27.91 -8.18 -38.63
N VAL A 254 -28.08 -9.25 -37.89
CA VAL A 254 -28.62 -10.63 -37.99
C VAL A 254 -27.85 -11.56 -38.94
N VAL A 255 -27.53 -12.76 -38.39
CA VAL A 255 -27.28 -14.08 -39.03
C VAL A 255 -25.81 -14.38 -39.36
N GLY A 256 -25.24 -15.42 -38.91
CA GLY A 256 -25.59 -16.76 -38.61
C GLY A 256 -24.49 -17.75 -38.31
N LEU A 257 -24.90 -18.76 -37.65
CA LEU A 257 -24.53 -20.20 -37.66
C LEU A 257 -23.21 -20.62 -36.96
N LEU A 258 -23.37 -21.19 -35.75
CA LEU A 258 -23.52 -22.63 -35.35
C LEU A 258 -22.37 -23.54 -35.86
N LEU A 259 -21.58 -24.12 -34.99
CA LEU A 259 -21.67 -25.45 -34.38
C LEU A 259 -20.31 -25.96 -33.88
N VAL A 260 -20.34 -26.39 -32.62
CA VAL A 260 -19.76 -27.62 -32.03
C VAL A 260 -18.24 -27.71 -31.79
N GLY A 261 -17.93 -27.81 -30.51
CA GLY A 261 -16.68 -28.35 -30.00
C GLY A 261 -16.55 -28.12 -28.49
N ALA A 262 -17.25 -28.93 -27.71
CA ALA A 262 -17.03 -29.01 -26.27
C ALA A 262 -15.67 -29.63 -26.03
N VAL A 263 -14.74 -28.88 -25.48
CA VAL A 263 -13.58 -29.37 -24.73
C VAL A 263 -13.38 -28.44 -23.56
N ILE A 264 -13.34 -29.04 -22.39
CA ILE A 264 -13.10 -28.49 -21.06
C ILE A 264 -11.89 -27.54 -21.10
N GLY A 265 -12.15 -26.25 -21.08
CA GLY A 265 -11.15 -25.21 -20.96
C GLY A 265 -11.78 -24.02 -20.26
N GLY A 266 -11.36 -23.78 -19.02
CA GLY A 266 -11.83 -22.65 -18.24
C GLY A 266 -11.73 -21.34 -19.01
N VAL A 267 -12.88 -20.74 -19.34
CA VAL A 267 -12.94 -19.46 -20.03
C VAL A 267 -12.56 -18.35 -19.04
N VAL A 268 -11.39 -17.79 -19.23
CA VAL A 268 -11.03 -16.53 -18.60
C VAL A 268 -11.75 -15.41 -19.34
N TYR A 269 -12.73 -14.81 -18.70
CA TYR A 269 -13.41 -13.63 -19.23
C TYR A 269 -12.57 -12.39 -18.90
N VAL A 270 -11.73 -11.97 -19.84
CA VAL A 270 -11.15 -10.62 -19.82
C VAL A 270 -12.12 -9.71 -20.56
N SER A 271 -13.07 -9.12 -19.83
CA SER A 271 -13.98 -8.14 -20.44
C SER A 271 -13.27 -6.78 -20.54
N ARG A 272 -12.93 -6.39 -21.75
CA ARG A 272 -12.69 -4.97 -22.06
C ARG A 272 -14.06 -4.28 -22.15
N GLY A 273 -14.42 -3.53 -21.10
CA GLY A 273 -15.47 -2.50 -21.20
C GLY A 273 -16.92 -2.96 -21.03
N SER A 274 -17.24 -3.67 -19.95
CA SER A 274 -18.60 -3.67 -19.40
C SER A 274 -18.53 -3.30 -17.90
N ASP A 275 -19.37 -2.38 -17.47
CA ASP A 275 -19.50 -1.92 -16.07
C ASP A 275 -20.15 -2.98 -15.13
N THR A 276 -20.19 -4.23 -15.52
CA THR A 276 -20.69 -5.32 -14.69
C THR A 276 -19.58 -5.74 -13.71
N PRO A 277 -19.80 -5.64 -12.40
CA PRO A 277 -18.83 -6.11 -11.42
C PRO A 277 -18.57 -7.61 -11.60
N LEU A 278 -17.28 -7.99 -11.61
CA LEU A 278 -16.88 -9.39 -11.64
C LEU A 278 -17.33 -10.08 -10.36
N VAL A 279 -18.01 -11.19 -10.49
CA VAL A 279 -18.42 -12.00 -9.34
C VAL A 279 -17.24 -12.90 -8.95
N VAL A 280 -16.75 -12.74 -7.73
CA VAL A 280 -15.73 -13.62 -7.16
C VAL A 280 -16.42 -14.90 -6.69
N THR A 281 -15.94 -16.03 -7.16
CA THR A 281 -16.47 -17.34 -6.77
C THR A 281 -15.59 -17.97 -5.68
N PRO A 282 -16.13 -18.84 -4.81
CA PRO A 282 -15.30 -19.61 -3.89
C PRO A 282 -14.23 -20.43 -4.64
N ASN A 283 -13.13 -20.70 -3.98
CA ASN A 283 -11.95 -21.38 -4.52
C ASN A 283 -11.36 -20.64 -5.74
N SER A 284 -11.14 -19.33 -5.56
CA SER A 284 -10.55 -18.49 -6.61
C SER A 284 -9.53 -17.50 -6.06
N LEU A 285 -8.74 -16.92 -6.96
CA LEU A 285 -7.89 -15.77 -6.72
C LEU A 285 -8.57 -14.53 -7.28
N ALA A 286 -8.99 -13.63 -6.41
CA ALA A 286 -9.48 -12.32 -6.81
C ALA A 286 -8.30 -11.38 -7.06
N VAL A 287 -8.33 -10.67 -8.18
CA VAL A 287 -7.34 -9.68 -8.56
C VAL A 287 -7.97 -8.30 -8.47
N VAL A 288 -7.45 -7.47 -7.58
CA VAL A 288 -7.99 -6.12 -7.32
C VAL A 288 -7.03 -5.06 -7.86
N ASP A 289 -7.58 -4.11 -8.58
CA ASP A 289 -6.86 -2.92 -9.03
C ASP A 289 -6.94 -1.85 -7.91
N PRO A 290 -5.81 -1.48 -7.29
CA PRO A 290 -5.79 -0.51 -6.21
C PRO A 290 -6.09 0.93 -6.66
N ALA A 291 -5.97 1.24 -7.95
CA ALA A 291 -6.31 2.55 -8.48
C ALA A 291 -7.81 2.73 -8.72
N GLN A 292 -8.52 1.62 -8.93
CA GLN A 292 -9.96 1.61 -9.22
C GLN A 292 -10.79 1.08 -8.03
N ASP A 293 -10.14 0.53 -7.00
CA ASP A 293 -10.78 -0.12 -5.85
C ASP A 293 -11.83 -1.17 -6.23
N ARG A 294 -11.53 -1.97 -7.26
CA ARG A 294 -12.44 -3.00 -7.78
C ARG A 294 -11.72 -4.26 -8.23
N VAL A 295 -12.45 -5.36 -8.25
CA VAL A 295 -12.01 -6.63 -8.82
C VAL A 295 -11.90 -6.49 -10.34
N VAL A 296 -10.71 -6.82 -10.89
CA VAL A 296 -10.39 -6.76 -12.32
C VAL A 296 -10.10 -8.13 -12.94
N GLY A 297 -10.03 -9.17 -12.11
CA GLY A 297 -9.84 -10.55 -12.55
C GLY A 297 -10.23 -11.54 -11.47
N VAL A 298 -10.64 -12.73 -11.90
CA VAL A 298 -10.90 -13.88 -11.03
C VAL A 298 -10.29 -15.10 -11.69
N VAL A 299 -9.43 -15.82 -10.97
CA VAL A 299 -8.75 -17.03 -11.46
C VAL A 299 -9.18 -18.21 -10.61
N PRO A 300 -9.76 -19.28 -11.18
CA PRO A 300 -10.10 -20.47 -10.42
C PRO A 300 -8.87 -21.13 -9.80
N LEU A 301 -8.99 -21.59 -8.57
CA LEU A 301 -7.96 -22.27 -7.79
C LEU A 301 -8.43 -23.65 -7.35
N GLY A 302 -7.57 -24.40 -6.65
CA GLY A 302 -7.93 -25.60 -5.91
C GLY A 302 -8.74 -25.29 -4.64
N ASN A 303 -9.10 -26.35 -3.89
CA ASN A 303 -9.95 -26.23 -2.71
C ASN A 303 -9.24 -25.53 -1.54
N THR A 304 -9.99 -24.69 -0.84
CA THR A 304 -9.56 -23.97 0.37
C THR A 304 -8.21 -23.27 0.16
N PRO A 305 -8.12 -22.34 -0.81
CA PRO A 305 -6.87 -21.62 -1.03
C PRO A 305 -6.58 -20.72 0.17
N ARG A 306 -5.30 -20.66 0.59
CA ARG A 306 -4.83 -19.89 1.74
C ARG A 306 -3.72 -18.92 1.36
N GLY A 307 -2.46 -19.38 1.37
CA GLY A 307 -1.31 -18.54 1.07
C GLY A 307 -1.30 -18.05 -0.39
N VAL A 308 -0.81 -16.84 -0.61
CA VAL A 308 -0.56 -16.28 -1.93
C VAL A 308 0.74 -15.51 -1.93
N ALA A 309 1.59 -15.74 -2.94
CA ALA A 309 2.82 -14.98 -3.15
C ALA A 309 2.90 -14.48 -4.57
N VAL A 310 3.39 -13.26 -4.71
CA VAL A 310 3.66 -12.64 -6.01
C VAL A 310 5.15 -12.75 -6.27
N GLY A 311 5.48 -13.53 -7.29
CA GLY A 311 6.84 -13.68 -7.75
C GLY A 311 7.15 -12.77 -8.94
N ARG A 312 8.26 -13.06 -9.60
CA ARG A 312 8.75 -12.25 -10.72
C ARG A 312 7.83 -12.29 -11.94
N ASP A 313 7.41 -13.48 -12.35
CA ASP A 313 6.65 -13.72 -13.58
C ASP A 313 5.31 -14.43 -13.32
N SER A 314 5.07 -14.85 -12.09
CA SER A 314 3.92 -15.65 -11.69
C SER A 314 3.39 -15.25 -10.32
N VAL A 315 2.12 -15.52 -10.09
CA VAL A 315 1.51 -15.57 -8.76
C VAL A 315 1.33 -17.03 -8.37
N TRP A 316 1.59 -17.33 -7.13
CA TRP A 316 1.48 -18.66 -6.58
C TRP A 316 0.41 -18.70 -5.51
N ALA A 317 -0.47 -19.67 -5.57
CA ALA A 317 -1.52 -19.88 -4.59
C ALA A 317 -1.43 -21.28 -3.98
N ALA A 318 -1.44 -21.34 -2.65
CA ALA A 318 -1.45 -22.57 -1.88
C ALA A 318 -2.89 -23.04 -1.63
N ASN A 319 -3.27 -24.21 -2.13
CA ASN A 319 -4.60 -24.79 -1.98
C ASN A 319 -4.55 -25.86 -0.87
N SER A 320 -4.94 -25.46 0.32
CA SER A 320 -4.79 -26.29 1.52
C SER A 320 -5.71 -27.52 1.51
N GLY A 321 -6.91 -27.41 0.94
CA GLY A 321 -7.91 -28.49 0.96
C GLY A 321 -7.55 -29.69 0.09
N ASP A 322 -6.87 -29.48 -1.04
CA ASP A 322 -6.45 -30.55 -1.95
C ASP A 322 -4.93 -30.77 -1.99
N GLY A 323 -4.18 -30.03 -1.16
CA GLY A 323 -2.73 -30.20 -1.04
C GLY A 323 -1.98 -29.88 -2.33
N THR A 324 -2.39 -28.82 -3.02
CA THR A 324 -1.80 -28.40 -4.29
C THR A 324 -1.30 -26.97 -4.25
N VAL A 325 -0.44 -26.60 -5.20
CA VAL A 325 -0.01 -25.22 -5.48
C VAL A 325 -0.34 -24.88 -6.92
N THR A 326 -1.03 -23.77 -7.14
CA THR A 326 -1.37 -23.26 -8.48
C THR A 326 -0.44 -22.13 -8.86
N GLN A 327 0.18 -22.23 -10.03
CA GLN A 327 0.94 -21.16 -10.68
C GLN A 327 0.05 -20.38 -11.63
N ILE A 328 0.04 -19.07 -11.51
CA ILE A 328 -0.75 -18.15 -12.32
C ILE A 328 0.21 -17.19 -13.05
N ASP A 329 0.11 -17.08 -14.35
CA ASP A 329 0.88 -16.13 -15.15
C ASP A 329 0.40 -14.69 -14.89
N LEU A 330 1.33 -13.81 -14.48
CA LEU A 330 1.04 -12.42 -14.10
C LEU A 330 0.45 -11.58 -15.24
N ARG A 331 0.80 -11.89 -16.48
CA ARG A 331 0.40 -11.10 -17.65
C ARG A 331 -0.96 -11.51 -18.17
N THR A 332 -1.21 -12.83 -18.22
CA THR A 332 -2.44 -13.38 -18.82
C THR A 332 -3.54 -13.64 -17.80
N LEU A 333 -3.23 -13.63 -16.50
CA LEU A 333 -4.12 -13.98 -15.39
C LEU A 333 -4.73 -15.39 -15.56
N LYS A 334 -3.95 -16.32 -16.10
CA LYS A 334 -4.37 -17.73 -16.29
C LYS A 334 -3.56 -18.64 -15.41
N ALA A 335 -4.21 -19.64 -14.85
CA ALA A 335 -3.51 -20.76 -14.24
C ALA A 335 -2.67 -21.47 -15.31
N VAL A 336 -1.36 -21.56 -15.05
CA VAL A 336 -0.40 -22.24 -15.93
C VAL A 336 -0.38 -23.72 -15.62
N GLN A 337 -0.31 -24.03 -14.33
CA GLN A 337 -0.31 -25.41 -13.83
C GLN A 337 -0.70 -25.48 -12.36
N THR A 338 -1.09 -26.67 -11.92
CA THR A 338 -1.34 -26.99 -10.53
C THR A 338 -0.50 -28.23 -10.16
N THR A 339 0.35 -28.10 -9.14
CA THR A 339 1.28 -29.15 -8.71
C THR A 339 0.84 -29.72 -7.36
N GLY A 340 0.66 -31.04 -7.30
CA GLY A 340 0.32 -31.76 -6.08
C GLY A 340 1.52 -31.90 -5.13
N LEU A 341 1.31 -31.58 -3.86
CA LEU A 341 2.31 -31.76 -2.81
C LEU A 341 2.05 -33.01 -1.97
N GLY A 342 0.80 -33.49 -1.96
CA GLY A 342 0.34 -34.63 -1.17
C GLY A 342 0.00 -34.28 0.28
N GLU A 343 0.18 -33.02 0.70
CA GLU A 343 -0.10 -32.50 2.03
C GLU A 343 -0.65 -31.08 1.94
N ALA A 344 -1.41 -30.64 2.95
CA ALA A 344 -2.05 -29.33 2.99
C ALA A 344 -1.02 -28.20 2.85
N ALA A 345 -1.05 -27.45 1.75
CA ALA A 345 -0.25 -26.26 1.53
C ALA A 345 -0.86 -25.08 2.33
N THR A 346 -0.11 -24.51 3.27
CA THR A 346 -0.62 -23.45 4.17
C THR A 346 -0.18 -22.06 3.75
N ASP A 347 1.10 -21.89 3.45
CA ASP A 347 1.69 -20.62 3.06
C ASP A 347 2.85 -20.84 2.09
N LEU A 348 3.26 -19.79 1.37
CA LEU A 348 4.33 -19.88 0.39
C LEU A 348 5.00 -18.53 0.12
N ILE A 349 6.28 -18.58 -0.25
CA ILE A 349 7.07 -17.42 -0.70
C ILE A 349 7.87 -17.80 -1.96
N GLU A 350 8.10 -16.84 -2.85
CA GLU A 350 9.08 -16.98 -3.93
C GLU A 350 10.38 -16.29 -3.52
N LEU A 351 11.48 -17.03 -3.52
CA LEU A 351 12.79 -16.52 -3.18
C LEU A 351 13.86 -17.20 -4.03
N ALA A 352 14.76 -16.39 -4.62
CA ALA A 352 15.93 -16.86 -5.38
C ALA A 352 15.58 -17.90 -6.47
N GLY A 353 14.48 -17.67 -7.21
CA GLY A 353 14.03 -18.54 -8.30
C GLY A 353 13.42 -19.87 -7.83
N SER A 354 13.11 -20.00 -6.57
CA SER A 354 12.39 -21.13 -6.00
C SER A 354 11.15 -20.67 -5.26
N VAL A 355 10.09 -21.48 -5.28
CA VAL A 355 8.91 -21.31 -4.44
C VAL A 355 9.04 -22.26 -3.26
N TRP A 356 8.93 -21.71 -2.09
CA TRP A 356 8.99 -22.45 -0.84
C TRP A 356 7.60 -22.52 -0.23
N VAL A 357 7.14 -23.70 0.06
CA VAL A 357 5.77 -23.96 0.50
C VAL A 357 5.78 -24.68 1.85
N ALA A 358 5.12 -24.07 2.84
CA ALA A 358 4.89 -24.71 4.14
C ALA A 358 3.75 -25.73 4.01
N THR A 359 3.94 -26.89 4.60
CA THR A 359 2.91 -27.94 4.63
C THR A 359 2.47 -28.21 6.07
N GLY A 360 1.15 -28.05 6.32
CA GLY A 360 0.61 -28.04 7.68
C GLY A 360 0.59 -29.37 8.39
N ASN A 361 0.29 -30.48 7.69
CA ASN A 361 -0.01 -31.75 8.36
C ASN A 361 1.23 -32.57 8.72
N ASP A 362 2.30 -32.43 7.96
CA ASP A 362 3.53 -33.24 8.13
C ASP A 362 4.73 -32.40 8.53
N ASN A 363 4.53 -31.11 8.78
CA ASN A 363 5.56 -30.18 9.22
C ASN A 363 6.79 -30.19 8.28
N SER A 364 6.55 -30.06 6.98
CA SER A 364 7.58 -29.99 5.96
C SER A 364 7.60 -28.65 5.27
N LEU A 365 8.73 -28.37 4.63
CA LEU A 365 8.91 -27.29 3.68
C LEU A 365 9.22 -27.90 2.31
N VAL A 366 8.40 -27.61 1.32
CA VAL A 366 8.60 -28.07 -0.05
C VAL A 366 9.24 -26.97 -0.87
N ARG A 367 10.31 -27.29 -1.60
CA ARG A 367 10.95 -26.41 -2.56
C ARG A 367 10.51 -26.77 -3.97
N MET A 368 10.07 -25.79 -4.72
CA MET A 368 9.65 -25.91 -6.12
C MET A 368 10.47 -24.95 -6.99
N ASP A 369 10.68 -25.29 -8.24
CA ASP A 369 11.29 -24.39 -9.22
C ASP A 369 10.27 -23.32 -9.68
N ALA A 370 10.60 -22.05 -9.54
CA ALA A 370 9.68 -20.97 -9.84
C ALA A 370 9.35 -20.80 -11.33
N ARG A 371 10.15 -21.39 -12.23
CA ARG A 371 9.90 -21.33 -13.67
C ARG A 371 9.04 -22.47 -14.15
N SER A 372 9.39 -23.71 -13.75
CA SER A 372 8.71 -24.92 -14.20
C SER A 372 7.58 -25.36 -13.28
N GLY A 373 7.49 -24.83 -12.05
CA GLY A 373 6.55 -25.26 -11.02
C GLY A 373 6.77 -26.70 -10.55
N GLY A 374 7.85 -27.34 -10.98
CA GLY A 374 8.22 -28.69 -10.57
C GLY A 374 8.76 -28.73 -9.15
N ARG A 375 8.42 -29.79 -8.41
CA ARG A 375 8.97 -30.00 -7.06
C ARG A 375 10.45 -30.37 -7.16
N ILE A 376 11.31 -29.65 -6.42
CA ILE A 376 12.75 -29.89 -6.35
C ILE A 376 13.07 -30.80 -5.15
N ASP A 377 12.60 -30.40 -3.96
CA ASP A 377 12.97 -31.04 -2.70
C ASP A 377 11.87 -30.93 -1.64
N ARG A 378 11.99 -31.69 -0.57
CA ARG A 378 11.13 -31.67 0.61
C ARG A 378 11.96 -31.85 1.88
N LEU A 379 11.88 -30.83 2.74
CA LEU A 379 12.60 -30.77 4.00
C LEU A 379 11.65 -31.07 5.16
N LEU A 380 11.87 -32.11 5.91
CA LEU A 380 11.16 -32.41 7.14
C LEU A 380 11.71 -31.52 8.26
N LEU A 381 10.90 -30.60 8.78
CA LEU A 381 11.30 -29.60 9.79
C LEU A 381 11.35 -30.18 11.20
N SER A 382 10.39 -31.04 11.52
CA SER A 382 10.32 -31.76 12.80
C SER A 382 9.58 -33.08 12.62
N ARG A 383 9.93 -34.07 13.45
CA ARG A 383 9.22 -35.36 13.51
C ARG A 383 7.95 -35.30 14.37
N ASP A 384 7.77 -34.21 15.07
CA ASP A 384 6.58 -33.98 15.89
C ASP A 384 5.44 -33.44 15.00
N ARG A 385 4.46 -34.30 14.75
CA ARG A 385 3.29 -33.98 13.92
C ARG A 385 2.35 -32.92 14.56
N ALA A 386 2.49 -32.65 15.85
CA ALA A 386 1.76 -31.59 16.52
C ALA A 386 2.29 -30.17 16.19
N SER A 387 3.41 -30.10 15.46
CA SER A 387 4.12 -28.86 15.17
C SER A 387 3.94 -28.45 13.70
N ALA A 388 2.71 -28.21 13.26
CA ALA A 388 2.45 -27.81 11.87
C ALA A 388 3.21 -26.54 11.46
N ALA A 389 3.63 -26.48 10.20
CA ALA A 389 4.21 -25.28 9.59
C ALA A 389 3.08 -24.41 9.02
N TYR A 390 2.94 -23.17 9.48
CA TYR A 390 1.80 -22.32 9.13
C TYR A 390 2.17 -21.08 8.32
N SER A 391 3.27 -20.41 8.62
CA SER A 391 3.67 -19.16 7.98
C SER A 391 5.13 -19.16 7.59
N LEU A 392 5.44 -18.44 6.52
CA LEU A 392 6.76 -18.30 5.91
C LEU A 392 7.11 -16.81 5.74
N THR A 393 8.36 -16.47 5.99
CA THR A 393 8.94 -15.20 5.60
C THR A 393 10.43 -15.34 5.28
N ALA A 394 11.05 -14.31 4.72
CA ALA A 394 12.48 -14.30 4.46
C ALA A 394 13.14 -13.04 5.00
N ALA A 395 14.26 -13.18 5.67
CA ALA A 395 15.08 -12.10 6.18
C ALA A 395 16.56 -12.49 6.17
N ASP A 396 17.44 -11.55 5.82
CA ASP A 396 18.91 -11.73 5.83
C ASP A 396 19.36 -13.02 5.10
N ASN A 397 18.76 -13.33 3.96
CA ASN A 397 18.99 -14.55 3.17
C ASN A 397 18.70 -15.86 3.92
N VAL A 398 17.79 -15.80 4.91
CA VAL A 398 17.29 -16.97 5.64
C VAL A 398 15.78 -17.05 5.46
N ILE A 399 15.27 -18.26 5.16
CA ILE A 399 13.84 -18.53 5.16
C ILE A 399 13.44 -18.90 6.58
N TRP A 400 12.51 -18.17 7.14
CA TRP A 400 11.94 -18.41 8.45
C TRP A 400 10.60 -19.09 8.33
N VAL A 401 10.48 -20.23 9.00
CA VAL A 401 9.27 -21.07 9.00
C VAL A 401 8.74 -21.15 10.42
N SER A 402 7.47 -20.86 10.63
CA SER A 402 6.82 -21.18 11.89
C SER A 402 6.59 -22.69 12.02
N SER A 403 6.93 -23.26 13.16
CA SER A 403 6.79 -24.71 13.42
C SER A 403 6.40 -24.93 14.88
N GLY A 404 5.15 -25.25 15.14
CA GLY A 404 4.62 -25.32 16.49
C GLY A 404 4.80 -24.01 17.25
N ASN A 405 5.47 -24.06 18.40
CA ASN A 405 5.74 -22.88 19.23
C ASN A 405 7.09 -22.21 18.91
N GLY A 406 7.65 -22.41 17.73
CA GLY A 406 8.98 -21.90 17.42
C GLY A 406 9.19 -21.54 15.96
N LEU A 407 10.40 -21.09 15.67
CA LEU A 407 10.87 -20.75 14.33
C LEU A 407 12.03 -21.66 13.94
N ILE A 408 12.09 -21.96 12.66
CA ILE A 408 13.22 -22.66 12.03
C ILE A 408 13.73 -21.77 10.90
N GLY A 409 15.01 -21.40 10.98
CA GLY A 409 15.73 -20.68 9.93
C GLY A 409 16.39 -21.67 8.98
N ILE A 410 16.20 -21.48 7.68
CA ILE A 410 16.68 -22.35 6.62
C ILE A 410 17.47 -21.53 5.62
N ASP A 411 18.66 -22.01 5.27
CA ASP A 411 19.45 -21.45 4.18
C ASP A 411 18.79 -21.82 2.83
N PRO A 412 18.37 -20.85 2.02
CA PRO A 412 17.68 -21.11 0.76
C PRO A 412 18.56 -21.77 -0.31
N ALA A 413 19.90 -21.64 -0.21
CA ALA A 413 20.82 -22.24 -1.18
C ALA A 413 21.02 -23.73 -0.92
N THR A 414 21.19 -24.11 0.35
CA THR A 414 21.55 -25.49 0.75
C THR A 414 20.37 -26.28 1.30
N GLY A 415 19.29 -25.64 1.72
CA GLY A 415 18.20 -26.27 2.46
C GLY A 415 18.56 -26.66 3.90
N ALA A 416 19.72 -26.25 4.39
CA ALA A 416 20.15 -26.58 5.74
C ALA A 416 19.45 -25.74 6.80
N VAL A 417 19.14 -26.35 7.94
CA VAL A 417 18.65 -25.62 9.12
C VAL A 417 19.83 -24.86 9.73
N VAL A 418 19.75 -23.53 9.74
CA VAL A 418 20.80 -22.63 10.25
C VAL A 418 20.46 -22.04 11.61
N SER A 419 19.19 -22.04 11.99
CA SER A 419 18.74 -21.47 13.28
C SER A 419 17.47 -22.15 13.78
N ARG A 420 17.28 -22.16 15.09
CA ARG A 420 16.05 -22.59 15.77
C ARG A 420 15.79 -21.69 16.96
N TRP A 421 14.56 -21.21 17.05
CA TRP A 421 14.07 -20.46 18.20
C TRP A 421 12.81 -21.13 18.75
N ARG A 422 12.62 -21.10 20.07
CA ARG A 422 11.42 -21.62 20.73
C ARG A 422 10.73 -20.50 21.51
N GLY A 423 9.46 -20.32 21.23
CA GLY A 423 8.58 -19.39 21.92
C GLY A 423 7.63 -20.09 22.89
N HIS A 424 6.68 -19.34 23.43
CA HIS A 424 5.70 -19.82 24.41
C HIS A 424 4.37 -20.24 23.79
N ALA A 425 4.08 -19.80 22.55
CA ALA A 425 2.80 -20.01 21.88
C ALA A 425 2.98 -20.22 20.38
N GLY A 426 1.95 -20.75 19.73
CA GLY A 426 1.91 -20.95 18.29
C GLY A 426 2.00 -19.63 17.54
N ILE A 427 2.80 -19.59 16.48
CA ILE A 427 2.99 -18.41 15.63
C ILE A 427 1.99 -18.48 14.50
N ASN A 428 1.12 -17.48 14.42
CA ASN A 428 0.08 -17.39 13.41
C ASN A 428 0.58 -16.78 12.11
N ASP A 429 1.39 -15.70 12.21
CA ASP A 429 1.93 -15.00 11.04
C ASP A 429 3.22 -14.24 11.37
N MET A 430 3.98 -13.86 10.34
CA MET A 430 5.30 -13.25 10.47
C MET A 430 5.53 -12.13 9.46
N ALA A 431 6.21 -11.07 9.91
CA ALA A 431 6.66 -9.98 9.05
C ALA A 431 8.12 -9.62 9.32
N VAL A 432 8.75 -8.95 8.36
CA VAL A 432 10.14 -8.52 8.46
C VAL A 432 10.23 -7.01 8.30
N MET A 433 11.00 -6.37 9.19
CA MET A 433 11.34 -4.95 9.10
C MET A 433 12.67 -4.66 9.80
N ASP A 434 13.56 -3.93 9.14
CA ASP A 434 14.82 -3.45 9.69
C ASP A 434 15.66 -4.56 10.37
N GLY A 435 15.81 -5.71 9.71
CA GLY A 435 16.54 -6.88 10.22
C GLY A 435 15.90 -7.53 11.45
N SER A 436 14.65 -7.20 11.75
CA SER A 436 13.85 -7.82 12.80
C SER A 436 12.72 -8.67 12.23
N LEU A 437 12.49 -9.82 12.85
CA LEU A 437 11.30 -10.64 12.66
C LEU A 437 10.23 -10.19 13.66
N TRP A 438 9.04 -9.98 13.17
CA TRP A 438 7.86 -9.65 13.95
C TRP A 438 6.87 -10.80 13.85
N LEU A 439 6.45 -11.34 14.98
CA LEU A 439 5.62 -12.53 15.09
C LEU A 439 4.31 -12.17 15.77
N ALA A 440 3.19 -12.50 15.14
CA ALA A 440 1.90 -12.51 15.79
C ALA A 440 1.64 -13.94 16.31
N ASN A 441 1.31 -14.09 17.59
CA ASN A 441 1.11 -15.40 18.19
C ASN A 441 -0.27 -15.61 18.81
N SER A 442 -0.55 -16.84 19.20
CA SER A 442 -1.83 -17.24 19.83
C SER A 442 -1.92 -16.94 21.32
N ALA A 443 -0.89 -16.33 21.94
CA ALA A 443 -0.85 -15.95 23.36
C ALA A 443 -0.95 -14.44 23.57
N ASP A 444 -1.70 -13.74 22.74
CA ASP A 444 -1.96 -12.30 22.85
C ASP A 444 -0.70 -11.42 22.76
N GLU A 445 0.35 -11.91 22.11
CA GLU A 445 1.64 -11.24 22.06
C GLU A 445 2.08 -10.95 20.63
N VAL A 446 2.79 -9.84 20.45
CA VAL A 446 3.66 -9.59 19.32
C VAL A 446 5.09 -9.69 19.79
N VAL A 447 5.87 -10.58 19.16
CA VAL A 447 7.25 -10.84 19.53
C VAL A 447 8.16 -10.24 18.46
N ARG A 448 9.15 -9.48 18.88
CA ARG A 448 10.21 -8.95 18.02
C ARG A 448 11.49 -9.72 18.27
N LEU A 449 12.06 -10.30 17.22
CA LEU A 449 13.34 -11.01 17.25
C LEU A 449 14.32 -10.33 16.29
N SER A 450 15.62 -10.38 16.62
CA SER A 450 16.64 -10.10 15.62
C SER A 450 16.73 -11.26 14.64
N ALA A 451 16.66 -11.03 13.33
CA ALA A 451 16.82 -12.07 12.33
C ALA A 451 18.21 -12.72 12.37
N ARG A 452 19.23 -12.00 12.84
CA ARG A 452 20.62 -12.50 12.98
C ARG A 452 20.88 -13.25 14.28
N SER A 453 20.14 -12.95 15.33
CA SER A 453 20.32 -13.53 16.67
C SER A 453 18.97 -13.66 17.35
N PRO A 454 18.15 -14.66 17.01
CA PRO A 454 16.79 -14.81 17.51
C PRO A 454 16.71 -15.08 19.01
N ASP A 455 17.81 -15.39 19.68
CA ASP A 455 17.87 -15.63 21.14
C ASP A 455 17.58 -14.36 21.99
N ARG A 456 17.61 -13.18 21.38
CA ARG A 456 17.28 -11.90 22.04
C ARG A 456 15.91 -11.43 21.59
N ALA A 457 14.87 -11.86 22.29
CA ALA A 457 13.50 -11.48 22.03
C ALA A 457 13.09 -10.24 22.83
N GLY A 458 12.42 -9.29 22.14
CA GLY A 458 11.54 -8.32 22.80
C GLY A 458 10.10 -8.82 22.68
N VAL A 459 9.39 -8.92 23.80
CA VAL A 459 7.98 -9.34 23.81
C VAL A 459 7.12 -8.16 24.18
N THR A 460 6.07 -7.91 23.42
CA THR A 460 5.04 -6.90 23.73
C THR A 460 3.69 -7.61 23.78
N THR A 461 3.09 -7.62 24.96
CA THR A 461 1.74 -8.15 25.16
C THR A 461 0.73 -7.10 24.71
N LEU A 462 -0.11 -7.46 23.76
CA LEU A 462 -1.17 -6.59 23.24
C LEU A 462 -2.54 -6.89 23.84
N GLY A 463 -2.70 -8.03 24.50
CA GLY A 463 -3.98 -8.50 25.05
C GLY A 463 -4.98 -8.92 23.96
N VAL A 464 -4.49 -9.26 22.75
CA VAL A 464 -5.31 -9.68 21.62
C VAL A 464 -4.58 -10.72 20.77
N ILE A 465 -5.32 -11.65 20.23
CA ILE A 465 -4.78 -12.68 19.34
C ILE A 465 -4.58 -12.07 17.95
N GLY A 466 -3.32 -11.82 17.58
CA GLY A 466 -2.95 -11.41 16.23
C GLY A 466 -3.02 -12.59 15.26
N THR A 467 -3.75 -12.44 14.15
CA THR A 467 -3.89 -13.49 13.14
C THR A 467 -3.13 -13.17 11.85
N GLY A 468 -2.94 -11.89 11.52
CA GLY A 468 -2.13 -11.44 10.39
C GLY A 468 -1.22 -10.29 10.79
N ILE A 469 -0.02 -10.25 10.24
CA ILE A 469 0.98 -9.20 10.50
C ILE A 469 1.71 -8.80 9.23
N ALA A 470 1.92 -7.50 9.06
CA ALA A 470 2.77 -6.96 8.01
C ALA A 470 3.60 -5.79 8.53
N ALA A 471 4.74 -5.52 7.94
CA ALA A 471 5.63 -4.45 8.38
C ALA A 471 6.08 -3.59 7.22
N GLY A 472 5.94 -2.27 7.37
CA GLY A 472 6.27 -1.28 6.35
C GLY A 472 5.56 0.04 6.59
N TYR A 473 5.83 1.03 5.76
CA TYR A 473 5.36 2.41 5.95
C TYR A 473 5.70 2.97 7.33
N GLY A 474 6.90 2.61 7.86
CA GLY A 474 7.36 3.05 9.18
C GLY A 474 6.57 2.47 10.37
N SER A 475 5.88 1.37 10.21
CA SER A 475 5.05 0.76 11.25
C SER A 475 4.93 -0.76 11.10
N VAL A 476 4.56 -1.42 12.18
CA VAL A 476 4.13 -2.82 12.16
C VAL A 476 2.61 -2.86 12.31
N TRP A 477 1.97 -3.63 11.45
CA TRP A 477 0.52 -3.70 11.32
C TRP A 477 0.04 -5.09 11.72
N VAL A 478 -0.80 -5.17 12.75
CA VAL A 478 -1.31 -6.43 13.28
C VAL A 478 -2.83 -6.44 13.16
N ALA A 479 -3.37 -7.38 12.43
CA ALA A 479 -4.80 -7.58 12.37
C ALA A 479 -5.22 -8.55 13.48
N ALA A 480 -6.17 -8.14 14.29
CA ALA A 480 -6.57 -8.83 15.50
C ALA A 480 -8.02 -8.51 15.91
N GLU A 481 -8.55 -9.28 16.84
CA GLU A 481 -9.78 -8.94 17.54
C GLU A 481 -9.53 -7.83 18.58
N ALA A 482 -10.43 -6.85 18.67
CA ALA A 482 -10.28 -5.76 19.63
C ALA A 482 -10.48 -6.26 21.08
N PRO A 483 -9.65 -5.80 22.06
CA PRO A 483 -9.60 -6.38 23.40
C PRO A 483 -10.87 -6.17 24.25
N TYR A 484 -11.72 -5.22 23.90
CA TYR A 484 -12.87 -4.81 24.70
C TYR A 484 -14.18 -4.74 23.90
N GLY A 485 -14.40 -5.63 22.93
CA GLY A 485 -15.65 -5.66 22.17
C GLY A 485 -15.59 -6.54 20.93
N PRO A 486 -16.75 -6.85 20.35
CA PRO A 486 -16.82 -7.67 19.15
C PRO A 486 -16.46 -6.85 17.91
N GLN A 487 -15.23 -6.35 17.83
CA GLN A 487 -14.74 -5.58 16.69
C GLN A 487 -13.40 -6.12 16.22
N MET A 488 -13.28 -6.30 14.90
CA MET A 488 -12.01 -6.53 14.25
C MET A 488 -11.28 -5.21 14.08
N ALA A 489 -9.98 -5.18 14.36
CA ALA A 489 -9.16 -4.00 14.25
C ALA A 489 -7.80 -4.28 13.65
N LEU A 490 -7.25 -3.30 12.95
CA LEU A 490 -5.87 -3.24 12.56
C LEU A 490 -5.11 -2.37 13.57
N TRP A 491 -4.10 -2.94 14.18
CA TRP A 491 -3.27 -2.28 15.17
C TRP A 491 -1.98 -1.81 14.52
N ARG A 492 -1.69 -0.54 14.69
CA ARG A 492 -0.46 0.07 14.23
C ARG A 492 0.51 0.17 15.40
N LEU A 493 1.67 -0.45 15.28
CA LEU A 493 2.72 -0.44 16.30
C LEU A 493 3.93 0.37 15.81
N ASP A 494 4.59 1.03 16.74
CA ASP A 494 5.88 1.65 16.52
C ASP A 494 6.97 0.58 16.36
N PRO A 495 7.73 0.55 15.26
CA PRO A 495 8.70 -0.51 14.99
C PRO A 495 9.93 -0.47 15.92
N THR A 496 10.19 0.65 16.57
CA THR A 496 11.34 0.82 17.49
C THR A 496 10.99 0.39 18.90
N THR A 497 9.83 0.83 19.40
CA THR A 497 9.40 0.63 20.78
C THR A 497 8.40 -0.50 20.97
N ALA A 498 7.85 -1.05 19.88
CA ALA A 498 6.75 -2.01 19.83
C ALA A 498 5.46 -1.54 20.53
N ARG A 499 5.31 -0.25 20.79
CA ARG A 499 4.12 0.31 21.45
C ARG A 499 2.99 0.49 20.45
N LEU A 500 1.76 0.28 20.94
CA LEU A 500 0.55 0.57 20.18
C LEU A 500 0.45 2.08 19.91
N MET A 501 0.40 2.46 18.64
CA MET A 501 0.23 3.84 18.19
C MET A 501 -1.23 4.16 17.87
N GLN A 502 -1.95 3.20 17.28
CA GLN A 502 -3.31 3.41 16.79
C GLN A 502 -4.07 2.09 16.68
N THR A 503 -5.37 2.11 16.99
CA THR A 503 -6.33 1.04 16.72
C THR A 503 -7.32 1.51 15.66
N ILE A 504 -7.47 0.75 14.58
CA ILE A 504 -8.30 1.07 13.42
C ILE A 504 -9.38 0.00 13.31
N PRO A 505 -10.61 0.24 13.78
CA PRO A 505 -11.71 -0.72 13.67
C PRO A 505 -12.21 -0.80 12.23
N PHE A 506 -12.54 -2.02 11.75
CA PHE A 506 -13.05 -2.22 10.38
C PHE A 506 -14.11 -3.31 10.21
N GLY A 507 -14.55 -3.98 11.24
CA GLY A 507 -15.59 -5.02 11.11
C GLY A 507 -16.01 -5.58 12.47
N THR A 508 -16.93 -6.54 12.43
CA THR A 508 -17.42 -7.26 13.61
C THR A 508 -17.17 -8.75 13.42
N PRO A 509 -16.42 -9.42 14.34
CA PRO A 509 -16.18 -10.85 14.24
C PRO A 509 -17.49 -11.64 14.48
N ARG A 510 -17.57 -12.83 13.91
CA ARG A 510 -18.64 -13.75 14.23
C ARG A 510 -18.45 -14.32 15.63
N PRO A 511 -19.49 -14.37 16.47
CA PRO A 511 -19.37 -14.92 17.80
C PRO A 511 -18.91 -16.39 17.78
N GLY A 512 -17.87 -16.70 18.56
CA GLY A 512 -17.42 -18.08 18.80
C GLY A 512 -16.26 -18.57 17.92
N TYR A 513 -15.74 -17.75 17.00
CA TYR A 513 -14.57 -18.09 16.19
C TYR A 513 -13.57 -16.93 16.20
N PRO A 514 -12.26 -17.20 16.41
CA PRO A 514 -11.25 -16.16 16.23
C PRO A 514 -11.23 -15.74 14.77
N PRO A 515 -11.26 -14.42 14.48
CA PRO A 515 -11.24 -13.94 13.10
C PRO A 515 -9.94 -14.37 12.42
N THR A 516 -10.05 -14.93 11.22
CA THR A 516 -8.89 -15.16 10.36
C THR A 516 -8.70 -13.92 9.50
N LEU A 517 -7.59 -13.24 9.68
CA LEU A 517 -7.25 -12.00 8.99
C LEU A 517 -5.88 -12.12 8.37
N ALA A 518 -5.71 -11.67 7.14
CA ALA A 518 -4.42 -11.57 6.48
C ALA A 518 -4.13 -10.10 6.12
N VAL A 519 -2.87 -9.70 6.22
CA VAL A 519 -2.44 -8.32 5.99
C VAL A 519 -1.36 -8.26 4.93
N ALA A 520 -1.49 -7.34 3.98
CA ALA A 520 -0.43 -7.03 3.02
C ALA A 520 -0.25 -5.53 2.86
N LEU A 521 0.95 -5.12 2.45
CA LEU A 521 1.31 -3.74 2.20
C LEU A 521 1.63 -3.53 0.73
N GLY A 522 1.14 -2.44 0.17
CA GLY A 522 1.50 -2.06 -1.19
C GLY A 522 0.54 -1.07 -1.82
N GLY A 523 0.97 -0.41 -2.91
CA GLY A 523 0.17 0.62 -3.58
C GLY A 523 -0.21 1.78 -2.67
N GLY A 524 0.66 2.17 -1.72
CA GLY A 524 0.40 3.24 -0.76
C GLY A 524 -0.69 2.90 0.26
N SER A 525 -0.96 1.63 0.52
CA SER A 525 -2.06 1.20 1.40
C SER A 525 -1.71 -0.05 2.20
N VAL A 526 -2.42 -0.23 3.31
CA VAL A 526 -2.51 -1.49 4.05
C VAL A 526 -3.79 -2.19 3.60
N TRP A 527 -3.68 -3.46 3.25
CA TRP A 527 -4.78 -4.29 2.79
C TRP A 527 -5.05 -5.39 3.79
N VAL A 528 -6.28 -5.51 4.24
CA VAL A 528 -6.71 -6.51 5.22
C VAL A 528 -7.80 -7.37 4.60
N ALA A 529 -7.53 -8.66 4.47
CA ALA A 529 -8.53 -9.64 4.07
C ALA A 529 -9.27 -10.16 5.30
N THR A 530 -10.60 -10.08 5.30
CA THR A 530 -11.44 -10.47 6.43
C THR A 530 -12.25 -11.70 6.05
N PHE A 531 -11.88 -12.85 6.62
CA PHE A 531 -12.44 -14.16 6.26
C PHE A 531 -13.95 -14.22 6.50
N ASP A 532 -14.42 -13.79 7.68
CA ASP A 532 -15.81 -13.94 8.08
C ASP A 532 -16.79 -13.00 7.36
N ASP A 533 -16.34 -11.79 7.05
CA ASP A 533 -17.16 -10.76 6.40
C ASP A 533 -17.09 -10.79 4.88
N GLY A 534 -16.17 -11.58 4.31
CA GLY A 534 -15.98 -11.65 2.86
C GLY A 534 -15.44 -10.37 2.24
N ASN A 535 -14.67 -9.57 2.99
CA ASN A 535 -14.22 -8.26 2.55
C ASN A 535 -12.69 -8.17 2.40
N LEU A 536 -12.28 -7.24 1.55
CA LEU A 536 -10.94 -6.69 1.49
C LEU A 536 -11.01 -5.22 1.92
N VAL A 537 -10.36 -4.89 3.02
CA VAL A 537 -10.36 -3.52 3.58
C VAL A 537 -9.06 -2.83 3.19
N ARG A 538 -9.18 -1.64 2.62
CA ARG A 538 -8.06 -0.76 2.28
C ARG A 538 -7.91 0.33 3.33
N VAL A 539 -6.74 0.45 3.92
CA VAL A 539 -6.43 1.42 4.96
C VAL A 539 -5.27 2.32 4.53
N ASN A 540 -5.40 3.61 4.81
CA ASN A 540 -4.31 4.56 4.60
C ASN A 540 -3.24 4.34 5.68
N PRO A 541 -1.97 4.01 5.32
CA PRO A 541 -0.94 3.69 6.29
C PRO A 541 -0.48 4.89 7.13
N TYR A 542 -0.75 6.10 6.68
CA TYR A 542 -0.30 7.31 7.36
C TYR A 542 -1.36 7.87 8.30
N THR A 543 -2.62 7.85 7.89
CA THR A 543 -3.73 8.39 8.69
C THR A 543 -4.45 7.33 9.52
N GLY A 544 -4.30 6.05 9.16
CA GLY A 544 -5.07 4.96 9.76
C GLY A 544 -6.56 4.99 9.41
N THR A 545 -6.96 5.70 8.36
CA THR A 545 -8.36 5.74 7.93
C THR A 545 -8.67 4.60 6.98
N VAL A 546 -9.83 3.98 7.13
CA VAL A 546 -10.36 3.04 6.14
C VAL A 546 -10.76 3.84 4.89
N LEU A 547 -10.05 3.57 3.80
CA LEU A 547 -10.27 4.24 2.51
C LEU A 547 -11.40 3.59 1.72
N LYS A 548 -11.46 2.26 1.77
CA LYS A 548 -12.42 1.46 1.01
C LYS A 548 -12.62 0.09 1.64
N THR A 549 -13.83 -0.42 1.56
CA THR A 549 -14.16 -1.82 1.78
C THR A 549 -14.68 -2.38 0.47
N ILE A 550 -14.05 -3.45 -0.03
CA ILE A 550 -14.38 -4.15 -1.27
C ILE A 550 -14.96 -5.49 -0.86
N HIS A 551 -16.25 -5.70 -1.17
CA HIS A 551 -16.88 -6.98 -0.91
C HIS A 551 -16.47 -7.99 -1.98
N LEU A 552 -15.78 -9.08 -1.57
CA LEU A 552 -15.33 -10.14 -2.45
C LEU A 552 -16.31 -11.32 -2.49
N GLY A 553 -17.13 -11.45 -1.44
CA GLY A 553 -17.89 -12.68 -1.22
C GLY A 553 -16.99 -13.84 -0.78
N GLY A 554 -17.55 -14.99 -0.45
CA GLY A 554 -16.78 -16.14 0.05
C GLY A 554 -15.98 -15.80 1.32
N HIS A 555 -14.85 -16.46 1.47
CA HIS A 555 -13.96 -16.34 2.64
C HIS A 555 -12.54 -15.94 2.21
N PRO A 556 -12.21 -14.65 2.12
CA PRO A 556 -10.85 -14.17 1.84
C PRO A 556 -9.87 -14.66 2.91
N SER A 557 -8.81 -15.36 2.51
CA SER A 557 -7.93 -16.07 3.45
C SER A 557 -6.47 -15.66 3.37
N GLY A 558 -5.98 -15.24 2.21
CA GLY A 558 -4.64 -14.73 2.00
C GLY A 558 -4.66 -13.47 1.16
N VAL A 559 -3.73 -12.57 1.39
CA VAL A 559 -3.57 -11.34 0.62
C VAL A 559 -2.11 -11.06 0.33
N ALA A 560 -1.79 -10.65 -0.89
CA ALA A 560 -0.47 -10.18 -1.28
C ALA A 560 -0.57 -8.98 -2.23
N PHE A 561 0.43 -8.13 -2.22
CA PHE A 561 0.56 -7.04 -3.17
C PHE A 561 1.78 -7.26 -4.06
N GLY A 562 1.61 -7.11 -5.35
CA GLY A 562 2.70 -7.18 -6.33
C GLY A 562 2.18 -6.95 -7.74
N ALA A 563 3.07 -6.59 -8.66
CA ALA A 563 2.72 -6.22 -10.03
C ALA A 563 1.58 -5.17 -10.10
N ASN A 564 1.62 -4.17 -9.19
CA ASN A 564 0.64 -3.10 -9.03
C ASN A 564 -0.82 -3.59 -8.85
N ARG A 565 -1.00 -4.75 -8.24
CA ARG A 565 -2.31 -5.36 -7.95
C ARG A 565 -2.34 -5.97 -6.56
N VAL A 566 -3.53 -6.11 -6.03
CA VAL A 566 -3.77 -6.88 -4.82
C VAL A 566 -4.36 -8.23 -5.22
N TRP A 567 -3.79 -9.28 -4.68
CA TRP A 567 -4.12 -10.67 -4.96
C TRP A 567 -4.72 -11.28 -3.70
N VAL A 568 -5.92 -11.80 -3.79
CA VAL A 568 -6.65 -12.31 -2.63
C VAL A 568 -7.16 -13.71 -2.92
N THR A 569 -6.74 -14.68 -2.12
CA THR A 569 -7.33 -16.03 -2.16
C THR A 569 -8.69 -16.03 -1.47
N VAL A 570 -9.69 -16.61 -2.10
CA VAL A 570 -11.08 -16.68 -1.61
C VAL A 570 -11.53 -18.13 -1.61
N SER A 571 -11.86 -18.66 -0.43
CA SER A 571 -12.37 -20.02 -0.23
C SER A 571 -13.88 -20.08 -0.05
#